data_d23462760c02d8b05c227bab8320fa94
#
_entry.id   d23462760c02d8b05c227bab8320fa94
#
_cell.length_a   1.000
_cell.length_b   1.000
_cell.length_c   1.000
_cell.angle_alpha   90.00
_cell.angle_beta   90.00
_cell.angle_gamma   90.00
#
_symmetry.space_group_name_H-M   'P 1'
#
loop_
_entity.id
_entity.type
_entity.pdbx_description
1 polymer ?
#
loop_
_entity_poly.entity_id
_entity_poly.type
_entity_poly.pdbx_seq_one_letter_code
_entity_poly.pdbx_strand_id
1 'polypeptide(L)'
;MSSLGQALSRSRLSRPDVIQAQKPPLCEESDLEHTLPILHDEKYAQGTNLHKCYPKFTLVLPLSKQKLRVVYTILEYSPLLDSSNMTPDLWAKIGKDIEKYYEQYNGFVVLHGTDTMAYTSSALSFMCENLRKPVILTGSQVPIYELRNDGRDNLLEALLVAGQSEIPEVCLYFQQKLYRGNRVTKVDAGSFNAFTSPNLRPLANLQADVKINWDIVWQPDKVEKFTVSTELNSNVGVLRFFPGIPTDTVKAFLQAPIAGIVFETYGCGNAPNHKDLLDVIKKATDEGVIIINCTQCLRGMVKATYETGEDLYKAGVIPGYDMTPEAALSKLSYVLAKYPRKVEDKKKMMKKNLRGEMTEDSTKLSLSDSRFIQVIAQSLSSSCKEELDAIGHALTPSLACAAAKVGDIEALEAISKMSSNLSMADYDGRTPLHIAACEGHLKVVEYLLSKGATVYARDRFGDTPLRSAVFFRHKEVVKLLRKTGAHFSQDEMVDARKKLRSLAESGDLEGLEILQLAGAEVASATGRE
;
A
#
# COMPACT_ATOMS: atom_id res chain seq x y z
N MET A 1 14.83 11.15 0.24
CA MET A 1 15.76 11.02 1.36
C MET A 1 16.71 12.19 1.50
N SER A 2 17.22 12.80 0.43
CA SER A 2 18.18 13.91 0.54
C SER A 2 17.67 15.10 1.38
N SER A 3 16.41 15.47 1.26
CA SER A 3 15.88 16.63 2.01
C SER A 3 15.59 16.34 3.48
N LEU A 4 15.05 15.18 3.83
CA LEU A 4 14.75 14.84 5.22
C LEU A 4 15.99 14.31 5.96
N GLY A 5 16.78 13.44 5.36
CA GLY A 5 18.05 12.99 5.94
C GLY A 5 19.08 14.11 6.09
N GLN A 6 19.20 15.01 5.10
CA GLN A 6 20.03 16.22 5.23
C GLN A 6 19.45 17.22 6.25
N ALA A 7 18.14 17.23 6.42
CA ALA A 7 17.47 18.07 7.39
C ALA A 7 17.79 17.69 8.83
N LEU A 8 17.78 16.41 9.13
CA LEU A 8 18.10 15.90 10.47
C LEU A 8 19.59 16.09 10.82
N SER A 9 20.49 16.11 9.82
CA SER A 9 21.91 16.33 10.01
C SER A 9 22.32 17.79 10.29
N ARG A 10 21.45 18.77 10.04
CA ARG A 10 21.77 20.21 10.20
C ARG A 10 21.20 20.85 11.48
N SER A 11 20.56 20.10 12.37
CA SER A 11 19.87 20.65 13.54
C SER A 11 20.79 21.10 14.70
N ARG A 12 22.10 21.05 14.59
CA ARG A 12 22.99 21.70 15.55
C ARG A 12 22.94 23.22 15.34
N LEU A 13 22.33 23.92 16.29
CA LEU A 13 22.40 25.36 16.43
C LEU A 13 23.86 25.84 16.44
N SER A 14 24.39 26.23 15.31
CA SER A 14 25.61 27.01 15.22
C SER A 14 25.27 28.50 15.08
N ARG A 15 26.02 29.30 15.81
CA ARG A 15 25.90 30.77 15.87
C ARG A 15 25.86 31.42 14.49
N PRO A 16 25.29 32.67 14.36
CA PRO A 16 24.94 33.28 13.08
C PRO A 16 26.09 33.72 12.15
N ASP A 17 27.35 33.44 12.45
CA ASP A 17 28.47 34.19 11.87
C ASP A 17 29.48 33.36 11.07
N VAL A 18 29.13 32.29 10.40
CA VAL A 18 30.05 31.73 9.39
C VAL A 18 29.32 31.07 8.23
N ILE A 19 29.23 31.77 7.12
CA ILE A 19 28.94 31.18 5.81
C ILE A 19 30.23 30.49 5.30
N GLN A 20 30.44 29.24 5.65
CA GLN A 20 31.34 28.36 4.92
C GLN A 20 30.58 27.08 4.58
N ALA A 21 30.50 26.81 3.27
CA ALA A 21 29.91 25.59 2.72
C ALA A 21 30.75 24.35 3.07
N GLN A 22 30.67 23.88 4.29
CA GLN A 22 31.14 22.56 4.69
C GLN A 22 29.97 21.58 4.60
N LYS A 23 30.21 20.41 4.00
CA LYS A 23 29.24 19.31 4.03
C LYS A 23 28.83 19.06 5.49
N PRO A 24 27.53 19.11 5.80
CA PRO A 24 27.07 18.87 7.16
C PRO A 24 27.39 17.44 7.59
N PRO A 25 27.72 17.21 8.86
CA PRO A 25 27.84 15.86 9.40
C PRO A 25 26.50 15.14 9.29
N LEU A 26 26.56 13.83 9.06
CA LEU A 26 25.39 12.95 9.07
C LEU A 26 24.67 13.06 10.42
N CYS A 27 23.36 13.02 10.41
CA CYS A 27 22.53 13.06 11.61
C CYS A 27 22.75 11.77 12.40
N GLU A 28 23.08 11.89 13.67
CA GLU A 28 23.00 10.76 14.59
C GLU A 28 21.54 10.57 15.04
N GLU A 29 21.11 9.32 15.28
CA GLU A 29 19.74 8.97 15.67
C GLU A 29 19.23 9.72 16.91
N SER A 30 20.14 10.13 17.81
CA SER A 30 19.87 10.97 18.98
C SER A 30 19.29 12.37 18.67
N ASP A 31 19.44 12.86 17.44
CA ASP A 31 18.98 14.21 17.09
C ASP A 31 17.46 14.31 16.92
N LEU A 32 16.78 13.20 16.57
CA LEU A 32 15.31 13.16 16.48
C LEU A 32 14.63 13.29 17.85
N GLU A 33 15.21 12.71 18.90
CA GLU A 33 14.67 12.76 20.26
C GLU A 33 14.65 14.18 20.82
N HIS A 34 15.68 14.96 20.52
CA HIS A 34 15.88 16.30 21.11
C HIS A 34 15.31 17.44 20.26
N THR A 35 15.18 17.26 18.94
CA THR A 35 14.79 18.34 18.02
C THR A 35 13.32 18.36 17.67
N LEU A 36 12.61 17.23 17.82
CA LEU A 36 11.20 17.10 17.43
C LEU A 36 10.38 16.43 18.53
N PRO A 37 10.09 17.12 19.66
CA PRO A 37 9.39 16.52 20.80
C PRO A 37 7.99 16.01 20.49
N ILE A 38 7.37 16.43 19.38
CA ILE A 38 6.08 15.90 18.92
C ILE A 38 6.22 14.48 18.33
N LEU A 39 7.43 14.07 17.93
CA LEU A 39 7.73 12.76 17.38
C LEU A 39 8.21 11.75 18.43
N HIS A 40 8.43 12.19 19.69
CA HIS A 40 8.84 11.31 20.77
C HIS A 40 8.29 11.74 22.14
N ASP A 41 7.67 10.80 22.85
CA ASP A 41 7.22 10.97 24.25
C ASP A 41 8.26 10.36 25.20
N GLU A 42 9.30 11.13 25.52
CA GLU A 42 10.41 10.71 26.37
C GLU A 42 9.95 10.25 27.75
N LYS A 43 8.96 10.95 28.36
CA LYS A 43 8.44 10.58 29.69
C LYS A 43 7.83 9.19 29.70
N TYR A 44 7.08 8.86 28.66
CA TYR A 44 6.51 7.51 28.50
C TYR A 44 7.59 6.47 28.24
N ALA A 45 8.54 6.76 27.36
CA ALA A 45 9.63 5.84 27.03
C ALA A 45 10.47 5.46 28.27
N GLN A 46 10.82 6.44 29.11
CA GLN A 46 11.55 6.22 30.36
C GLN A 46 10.72 5.45 31.39
N GLY A 47 9.44 5.80 31.55
CA GLY A 47 8.55 5.17 32.52
C GLY A 47 8.22 3.70 32.24
N THR A 48 8.25 3.29 30.97
CA THR A 48 7.88 1.93 30.53
C THR A 48 9.05 1.00 30.27
N ASN A 49 10.31 1.47 30.43
CA ASN A 49 11.51 0.70 30.03
C ASN A 49 11.43 0.20 28.59
N LEU A 50 10.99 1.06 27.67
CA LEU A 50 10.75 0.73 26.26
C LEU A 50 11.95 -0.03 25.63
N HIS A 51 13.17 0.40 25.95
CA HIS A 51 14.41 -0.20 25.45
C HIS A 51 14.69 -1.65 25.93
N LYS A 52 13.93 -2.18 26.90
CA LYS A 52 14.03 -3.60 27.28
C LYS A 52 13.18 -4.50 26.38
N CYS A 53 12.15 -3.94 25.76
CA CYS A 53 11.19 -4.68 24.95
C CYS A 53 11.42 -4.50 23.45
N TYR A 54 12.10 -3.40 23.05
CA TYR A 54 12.28 -2.98 21.66
C TYR A 54 13.75 -2.66 21.36
N PRO A 55 14.16 -2.59 20.08
CA PRO A 55 15.51 -2.17 19.67
C PRO A 55 15.90 -0.80 20.23
N LYS A 56 17.20 -0.52 20.38
CA LYS A 56 17.73 0.72 20.98
C LYS A 56 17.21 2.02 20.33
N PHE A 57 16.87 1.98 19.04
CA PHE A 57 16.43 3.13 18.23
C PHE A 57 14.91 3.18 18.06
N THR A 58 14.19 2.81 19.10
CA THR A 58 12.73 2.82 19.10
C THR A 58 12.22 4.09 19.76
N LEU A 59 11.39 4.80 19.02
CA LEU A 59 10.72 6.02 19.45
C LEU A 59 9.22 5.76 19.63
N VAL A 60 8.55 6.62 20.36
CA VAL A 60 7.11 6.49 20.64
C VAL A 60 6.42 7.83 20.50
N LEU A 61 5.34 7.87 19.70
CA LEU A 61 4.54 9.08 19.57
C LEU A 61 3.75 9.38 20.86
N PRO A 62 3.41 10.64 21.11
CA PRO A 62 2.43 11.01 22.13
C PRO A 62 1.11 10.25 21.96
N LEU A 63 0.33 10.16 23.04
CA LEU A 63 -0.95 9.45 23.02
C LEU A 63 -1.94 10.12 22.04
N SER A 64 -2.46 9.35 21.09
CA SER A 64 -3.45 9.84 20.13
C SER A 64 -4.84 10.02 20.77
N LYS A 65 -5.74 10.74 20.08
CA LYS A 65 -7.16 10.87 20.48
C LYS A 65 -7.85 9.50 20.63
N GLN A 66 -7.41 8.51 19.86
CA GLN A 66 -7.93 7.12 19.91
C GLN A 66 -7.37 6.31 21.08
N LYS A 67 -6.59 6.93 21.96
CA LYS A 67 -5.91 6.29 23.10
C LYS A 67 -4.92 5.18 22.69
N LEU A 68 -4.41 5.25 21.47
CA LEU A 68 -3.36 4.38 20.94
C LEU A 68 -2.03 5.13 20.86
N ARG A 69 -0.93 4.44 21.10
CA ARG A 69 0.43 4.94 20.90
C ARG A 69 1.07 4.23 19.71
N VAL A 70 1.69 5.00 18.86
CA VAL A 70 2.51 4.45 17.78
C VAL A 70 3.94 4.37 18.27
N VAL A 71 4.48 3.16 18.26
CA VAL A 71 5.89 2.87 18.56
C VAL A 71 6.57 2.59 17.22
N TYR A 72 7.69 3.25 16.92
CA TYR A 72 8.35 3.10 15.64
C TYR A 72 9.87 3.00 15.78
N THR A 73 10.50 2.26 14.89
CA THR A 73 11.95 2.08 14.84
C THR A 73 12.48 2.61 13.52
N ILE A 74 13.59 3.31 13.55
CA ILE A 74 14.20 3.91 12.37
C ILE A 74 15.25 2.96 11.80
N LEU A 75 15.17 2.69 10.49
CA LEU A 75 16.20 2.03 9.71
C LEU A 75 16.78 3.05 8.72
N GLU A 76 18.01 3.47 8.92
CA GLU A 76 18.67 4.45 8.07
C GLU A 76 19.56 3.77 7.03
N TYR A 77 19.50 4.27 5.79
CA TYR A 77 20.39 3.82 4.71
C TYR A 77 21.66 4.67 4.65
N SER A 78 22.80 3.99 4.68
CA SER A 78 24.10 4.63 4.51
C SER A 78 24.77 4.14 3.21
N PRO A 79 25.24 5.06 2.33
CA PRO A 79 25.01 6.51 2.37
C PRO A 79 23.55 6.89 2.11
N LEU A 80 23.15 8.08 2.55
CA LEU A 80 21.84 8.66 2.19
C LEU A 80 21.78 8.89 0.69
N LEU A 81 20.63 8.55 0.10
CA LEU A 81 20.42 8.60 -1.34
C LEU A 81 19.58 9.82 -1.73
N ASP A 82 20.03 10.51 -2.77
CA ASP A 82 19.18 11.48 -3.45
C ASP A 82 18.15 10.74 -4.30
N SER A 83 16.89 11.21 -4.29
CA SER A 83 15.82 10.57 -5.06
C SER A 83 16.05 10.61 -6.58
N SER A 84 16.83 11.56 -7.09
CA SER A 84 17.25 11.60 -8.51
C SER A 84 18.12 10.41 -8.91
N ASN A 85 18.74 9.74 -7.94
CA ASN A 85 19.62 8.59 -8.15
C ASN A 85 18.95 7.24 -7.84
N MET A 86 17.63 7.20 -7.74
CA MET A 86 16.87 5.96 -7.51
C MET A 86 17.01 5.00 -8.69
N THR A 87 17.18 3.71 -8.36
CA THR A 87 17.34 2.62 -9.32
C THR A 87 16.43 1.44 -8.94
N PRO A 88 16.17 0.49 -9.88
CA PRO A 88 15.45 -0.75 -9.56
C PRO A 88 16.07 -1.54 -8.40
N ASP A 89 17.40 -1.57 -8.28
CA ASP A 89 18.10 -2.27 -7.18
C ASP A 89 17.80 -1.63 -5.82
N LEU A 90 17.66 -0.31 -5.79
CA LEU A 90 17.31 0.41 -4.56
C LEU A 90 15.84 0.17 -4.18
N TRP A 91 14.94 0.09 -5.15
CA TRP A 91 13.56 -0.34 -4.88
C TRP A 91 13.51 -1.78 -4.35
N ALA A 92 14.30 -2.68 -4.95
CA ALA A 92 14.43 -4.07 -4.48
C ALA A 92 14.96 -4.14 -3.04
N LYS A 93 15.93 -3.29 -2.69
CA LYS A 93 16.45 -3.19 -1.32
C LYS A 93 15.37 -2.74 -0.34
N ILE A 94 14.62 -1.68 -0.66
CA ILE A 94 13.51 -1.20 0.18
C ILE A 94 12.46 -2.32 0.35
N GLY A 95 12.08 -2.99 -0.74
CA GLY A 95 11.13 -4.10 -0.69
C GLY A 95 11.60 -5.24 0.20
N LYS A 96 12.86 -5.67 0.10
CA LYS A 96 13.45 -6.72 0.93
C LYS A 96 13.50 -6.34 2.42
N ASP A 97 13.78 -5.09 2.75
CA ASP A 97 13.75 -4.62 4.13
C ASP A 97 12.32 -4.65 4.68
N ILE A 98 11.32 -4.25 3.89
CA ILE A 98 9.91 -4.40 4.27
C ILE A 98 9.57 -5.88 4.49
N GLU A 99 9.97 -6.78 3.58
CA GLU A 99 9.72 -8.23 3.70
C GLU A 99 10.36 -8.81 4.96
N LYS A 100 11.62 -8.46 5.23
CA LYS A 100 12.39 -8.91 6.40
C LYS A 100 11.71 -8.55 7.72
N TYR A 101 11.14 -7.36 7.82
CA TYR A 101 10.53 -6.84 9.04
C TYR A 101 9.00 -6.95 9.05
N TYR A 102 8.40 -7.58 8.03
CA TYR A 102 6.95 -7.59 7.83
C TYR A 102 6.17 -8.16 9.01
N GLU A 103 6.66 -9.21 9.64
CA GLU A 103 6.00 -9.84 10.78
C GLU A 103 6.18 -9.05 12.10
N GLN A 104 7.15 -8.13 12.16
CA GLN A 104 7.48 -7.40 13.38
C GLN A 104 6.71 -6.08 13.54
N TYR A 105 6.29 -5.46 12.44
CA TYR A 105 5.65 -4.15 12.43
C TYR A 105 4.25 -4.18 11.80
N ASN A 106 3.37 -3.29 12.26
CA ASN A 106 2.00 -3.16 11.74
C ASN A 106 1.93 -2.38 10.42
N GLY A 107 2.92 -1.55 10.12
CA GLY A 107 3.00 -0.76 8.91
C GLY A 107 4.41 -0.21 8.71
N PHE A 108 4.66 0.38 7.55
CA PHE A 108 5.98 0.87 7.15
C PHE A 108 5.87 2.28 6.60
N VAL A 109 6.83 3.13 6.96
CA VAL A 109 6.96 4.49 6.41
C VAL A 109 8.33 4.60 5.74
N VAL A 110 8.33 4.99 4.47
CA VAL A 110 9.55 5.21 3.69
C VAL A 110 9.74 6.70 3.47
N LEU A 111 10.78 7.27 4.08
CA LEU A 111 11.16 8.66 3.84
C LEU A 111 11.94 8.77 2.53
N HIS A 112 11.44 9.58 1.62
CA HIS A 112 11.93 9.64 0.25
C HIS A 112 11.97 11.09 -0.26
N GLY A 113 12.95 11.43 -1.10
CA GLY A 113 12.94 12.71 -1.82
C GLY A 113 11.78 12.78 -2.81
N THR A 114 11.23 13.97 -3.04
CA THR A 114 9.96 14.12 -3.77
C THR A 114 10.05 13.86 -5.27
N ASP A 115 11.21 14.01 -5.90
CA ASP A 115 11.34 14.01 -7.38
C ASP A 115 10.93 12.69 -8.03
N THR A 116 11.30 11.56 -7.46
CA THR A 116 10.98 10.23 -7.99
C THR A 116 10.07 9.41 -7.07
N MET A 117 9.44 10.05 -6.07
CA MET A 117 8.59 9.34 -5.10
C MET A 117 7.40 8.65 -5.78
N ALA A 118 6.81 9.23 -6.82
CA ALA A 118 5.73 8.62 -7.59
C ALA A 118 6.18 7.35 -8.35
N TYR A 119 7.41 7.33 -8.86
CA TYR A 119 8.00 6.12 -9.48
C TYR A 119 8.26 5.05 -8.43
N THR A 120 8.87 5.40 -7.31
CA THR A 120 9.18 4.46 -6.23
C THR A 120 7.90 3.87 -5.63
N SER A 121 6.87 4.67 -5.39
CA SER A 121 5.58 4.18 -4.88
C SER A 121 4.87 3.27 -5.89
N SER A 122 4.94 3.60 -7.18
CA SER A 122 4.41 2.74 -8.25
C SER A 122 5.17 1.41 -8.33
N ALA A 123 6.51 1.43 -8.34
CA ALA A 123 7.33 0.23 -8.40
C ALA A 123 7.08 -0.69 -7.20
N LEU A 124 7.14 -0.16 -5.98
CA LEU A 124 6.87 -0.93 -4.76
C LEU A 124 5.45 -1.49 -4.73
N SER A 125 4.46 -0.78 -5.31
CA SER A 125 3.08 -1.27 -5.42
C SER A 125 2.99 -2.59 -6.20
N PHE A 126 3.75 -2.75 -7.27
CA PHE A 126 3.80 -4.00 -8.05
C PHE A 126 4.70 -5.06 -7.41
N MET A 127 5.83 -4.64 -6.83
CA MET A 127 6.79 -5.53 -6.19
C MET A 127 6.24 -6.19 -4.91
N CYS A 128 5.45 -5.45 -4.12
CA CYS A 128 4.83 -5.92 -2.88
C CYS A 128 3.58 -6.76 -3.20
N GLU A 129 3.76 -8.08 -3.34
CA GLU A 129 2.68 -9.00 -3.67
C GLU A 129 1.93 -9.45 -2.41
N ASN A 130 0.60 -9.51 -2.50
CA ASN A 130 -0.28 -9.92 -1.40
C ASN A 130 -0.10 -9.07 -0.13
N LEU A 131 0.17 -7.79 -0.32
CA LEU A 131 0.36 -6.83 0.78
C LEU A 131 -0.93 -6.71 1.60
N ARG A 132 -0.79 -6.78 2.94
CA ARG A 132 -1.91 -6.69 3.90
C ARG A 132 -1.64 -5.68 5.03
N LYS A 133 -0.60 -4.89 4.90
CA LYS A 133 -0.21 -3.83 5.83
C LYS A 133 0.11 -2.56 5.05
N PRO A 134 -0.11 -1.36 5.61
CA PRO A 134 0.22 -0.13 4.92
C PRO A 134 1.74 0.04 4.73
N VAL A 135 2.13 0.44 3.53
CA VAL A 135 3.47 0.92 3.20
C VAL A 135 3.32 2.33 2.68
N ILE A 136 3.78 3.32 3.42
CA ILE A 136 3.53 4.73 3.13
C ILE A 136 4.81 5.45 2.78
N LEU A 137 4.90 5.96 1.55
CA LEU A 137 5.98 6.85 1.15
C LEU A 137 5.61 8.29 1.50
N THR A 138 6.55 9.02 2.07
CA THR A 138 6.39 10.45 2.35
C THR A 138 7.73 11.16 2.31
N GLY A 139 7.72 12.48 2.39
CA GLY A 139 8.90 13.32 2.37
C GLY A 139 8.54 14.78 2.58
N SER A 140 9.39 15.69 2.11
CA SER A 140 9.14 17.12 2.21
C SER A 140 9.64 17.89 0.99
N GLN A 141 8.95 18.96 0.66
CA GLN A 141 9.41 19.93 -0.34
C GLN A 141 10.48 20.84 0.27
N VAL A 142 10.31 21.20 1.53
CA VAL A 142 11.26 22.03 2.28
C VAL A 142 11.88 21.17 3.39
N PRO A 143 13.20 21.22 3.58
CA PRO A 143 13.89 20.44 4.60
C PRO A 143 13.30 20.65 6.00
N ILE A 144 13.22 19.58 6.80
CA ILE A 144 12.54 19.55 8.10
C ILE A 144 13.15 20.50 9.15
N TYR A 145 14.42 20.88 8.98
CA TYR A 145 15.11 21.83 9.87
C TYR A 145 14.74 23.30 9.57
N GLU A 146 14.18 23.59 8.41
CA GLU A 146 13.70 24.93 8.11
C GLU A 146 12.52 25.30 9.00
N LEU A 147 12.42 26.56 9.40
CA LEU A 147 11.37 27.05 10.29
C LEU A 147 9.97 26.76 9.71
N ARG A 148 9.81 27.03 8.43
CA ARG A 148 8.60 26.72 7.66
C ARG A 148 8.88 25.53 6.76
N ASN A 149 8.37 24.37 7.13
CA ASN A 149 8.52 23.13 6.37
C ASN A 149 7.23 22.31 6.44
N ASP A 150 7.10 21.38 5.50
CA ASP A 150 6.00 20.41 5.42
C ASP A 150 6.41 19.00 5.94
N GLY A 151 7.68 18.82 6.27
CA GLY A 151 8.22 17.51 6.60
C GLY A 151 7.74 16.96 7.95
N ARG A 152 7.55 17.83 8.95
CA ARG A 152 7.11 17.41 10.30
C ARG A 152 5.71 16.83 10.27
N ASP A 153 4.78 17.54 9.65
CA ASP A 153 3.39 17.11 9.55
C ASP A 153 3.28 15.86 8.67
N ASN A 154 3.95 15.86 7.50
CA ASN A 154 3.96 14.71 6.61
C ASN A 154 4.49 13.45 7.29
N LEU A 155 5.56 13.54 8.09
CA LEU A 155 6.10 12.40 8.82
C LEU A 155 5.17 11.93 9.94
N LEU A 156 4.69 12.85 10.79
CA LEU A 156 3.81 12.54 11.90
C LEU A 156 2.54 11.83 11.41
N GLU A 157 1.89 12.38 10.41
CA GLU A 157 0.63 11.85 9.89
C GLU A 157 0.84 10.52 9.15
N ALA A 158 1.95 10.35 8.43
CA ALA A 158 2.31 9.06 7.83
C ALA A 158 2.53 7.96 8.90
N LEU A 159 3.20 8.28 10.02
CA LEU A 159 3.38 7.35 11.14
C LEU A 159 2.06 6.99 11.81
N LEU A 160 1.16 7.97 12.01
CA LEU A 160 -0.17 7.73 12.56
C LEU A 160 -0.99 6.80 11.66
N VAL A 161 -1.02 7.06 10.36
CA VAL A 161 -1.75 6.21 9.41
C VAL A 161 -1.14 4.81 9.35
N ALA A 162 0.19 4.69 9.28
CA ALA A 162 0.87 3.39 9.24
C ALA A 162 0.65 2.54 10.49
N GLY A 163 0.54 3.19 11.66
CA GLY A 163 0.35 2.49 12.93
C GLY A 163 -1.09 2.24 13.33
N GLN A 164 -2.06 2.95 12.76
CA GLN A 164 -3.46 2.95 13.19
C GLN A 164 -4.46 2.56 12.10
N SER A 165 -4.03 2.40 10.84
CA SER A 165 -4.89 1.96 9.75
C SER A 165 -4.43 0.62 9.18
N GLU A 166 -5.37 -0.12 8.60
CA GLU A 166 -5.13 -1.42 7.99
C GLU A 166 -5.30 -1.34 6.46
N ILE A 167 -4.85 -0.24 5.85
CA ILE A 167 -4.89 -0.06 4.40
C ILE A 167 -3.83 -0.96 3.77
N PRO A 168 -4.19 -2.04 3.04
CA PRO A 168 -3.26 -3.05 2.54
C PRO A 168 -2.64 -2.62 1.19
N GLU A 169 -2.18 -1.37 1.11
CA GLU A 169 -1.65 -0.80 -0.12
C GLU A 169 -0.31 -0.09 0.09
N VAL A 170 0.47 0.00 -0.98
CA VAL A 170 1.55 0.98 -1.05
C VAL A 170 0.93 2.33 -1.37
N CYS A 171 1.13 3.28 -0.47
CA CYS A 171 0.52 4.61 -0.51
C CYS A 171 1.59 5.70 -0.61
N LEU A 172 1.20 6.87 -1.08
CA LEU A 172 1.95 8.11 -0.97
C LEU A 172 1.16 9.09 -0.12
N TYR A 173 1.77 9.55 0.97
CA TYR A 173 1.18 10.55 1.85
C TYR A 173 1.83 11.92 1.63
N PHE A 174 1.02 12.92 1.35
CA PHE A 174 1.50 14.30 1.20
C PHE A 174 0.37 15.31 1.43
N GLN A 175 0.64 16.35 2.22
CA GLN A 175 -0.28 17.46 2.43
C GLN A 175 -1.72 17.00 2.78
N GLN A 176 -1.88 16.30 3.91
CA GLN A 176 -3.15 15.81 4.47
C GLN A 176 -3.93 14.84 3.57
N LYS A 177 -3.28 14.25 2.57
CA LYS A 177 -3.91 13.31 1.65
C LYS A 177 -3.09 12.04 1.52
N LEU A 178 -3.76 10.91 1.66
CA LEU A 178 -3.20 9.61 1.38
C LEU A 178 -3.65 9.15 -0.01
N TYR A 179 -2.73 8.97 -0.90
CA TYR A 179 -2.98 8.51 -2.27
C TYR A 179 -2.57 7.06 -2.44
N ARG A 180 -3.23 6.32 -3.32
CA ARG A 180 -2.70 5.05 -3.84
C ARG A 180 -1.41 5.31 -4.60
N GLY A 181 -0.32 4.61 -4.23
CA GLY A 181 1.02 4.90 -4.73
C GLY A 181 1.20 4.77 -6.23
N ASN A 182 0.42 3.89 -6.89
CA ASN A 182 0.44 3.70 -8.33
C ASN A 182 -0.61 4.53 -9.11
N ARG A 183 -1.19 5.55 -8.46
CA ARG A 183 -2.17 6.47 -9.08
C ARG A 183 -1.76 7.93 -8.97
N VAL A 184 -0.58 8.17 -8.42
CA VAL A 184 -0.09 9.51 -8.07
C VAL A 184 0.99 9.96 -9.04
N THR A 185 1.06 11.26 -9.26
CA THR A 185 2.14 11.94 -10.00
C THR A 185 2.52 13.23 -9.32
N LYS A 186 3.79 13.67 -9.47
CA LYS A 186 4.28 14.96 -8.99
C LYS A 186 3.89 16.05 -9.99
N VAL A 187 3.15 17.04 -9.53
CA VAL A 187 2.60 18.11 -10.40
C VAL A 187 3.17 19.49 -10.13
N ASP A 188 3.86 19.67 -9.00
CA ASP A 188 4.40 20.97 -8.62
C ASP A 188 5.77 20.78 -7.95
N ALA A 189 6.73 21.59 -8.37
CA ALA A 189 8.09 21.58 -7.84
C ALA A 189 8.29 22.55 -6.66
N GLY A 190 7.40 23.52 -6.46
CA GLY A 190 7.56 24.60 -5.49
C GLY A 190 6.49 24.66 -4.40
N SER A 191 5.35 24.01 -4.60
CA SER A 191 4.23 24.00 -3.65
C SER A 191 4.32 22.83 -2.67
N PHE A 192 3.83 23.03 -1.46
CA PHE A 192 3.61 21.90 -0.53
C PHE A 192 2.59 20.90 -1.06
N ASN A 193 1.63 21.34 -1.89
CA ASN A 193 0.70 20.44 -2.59
C ASN A 193 1.35 19.87 -3.87
N ALA A 194 2.46 19.17 -3.71
CA ALA A 194 3.33 18.73 -4.82
C ALA A 194 2.79 17.53 -5.60
N PHE A 195 1.86 16.76 -5.02
CA PHE A 195 1.36 15.51 -5.60
C PHE A 195 -0.15 15.55 -5.83
N THR A 196 -0.60 14.82 -6.84
CA THR A 196 -2.02 14.58 -7.09
C THR A 196 -2.26 13.16 -7.60
N SER A 197 -3.45 12.64 -7.35
CA SER A 197 -3.98 11.45 -8.01
C SER A 197 -5.06 11.91 -9.00
N PRO A 198 -4.74 12.02 -10.30
CA PRO A 198 -5.59 12.72 -11.25
C PRO A 198 -6.94 12.06 -11.49
N ASN A 199 -6.95 10.71 -11.54
CA ASN A 199 -8.09 9.90 -11.95
C ASN A 199 -8.68 9.05 -10.80
N LEU A 200 -8.16 9.17 -9.57
CA LEU A 200 -8.68 8.50 -8.40
C LEU A 200 -8.66 9.48 -7.22
N ARG A 201 -9.75 9.57 -6.46
CA ARG A 201 -9.77 10.36 -5.23
C ARG A 201 -8.78 9.79 -4.20
N PRO A 202 -8.31 10.59 -3.22
CA PRO A 202 -7.43 10.10 -2.15
C PRO A 202 -8.06 8.92 -1.39
N LEU A 203 -7.23 7.97 -0.95
CA LEU A 203 -7.66 6.87 -0.07
C LEU A 203 -8.07 7.38 1.30
N ALA A 204 -7.42 8.44 1.78
CA ALA A 204 -7.82 9.13 3.01
C ALA A 204 -7.53 10.62 2.93
N ASN A 205 -8.33 11.38 3.69
CA ASN A 205 -8.09 12.78 3.97
C ASN A 205 -7.89 12.92 5.49
N LEU A 206 -6.75 13.52 5.86
CA LEU A 206 -6.35 13.74 7.25
C LEU A 206 -6.55 15.23 7.56
N GLN A 207 -7.73 15.58 8.05
CA GLN A 207 -8.08 16.93 8.49
C GLN A 207 -8.31 16.90 10.01
N ALA A 208 -9.35 17.59 10.50
CA ALA A 208 -9.72 17.50 11.92
C ALA A 208 -10.02 16.04 12.33
N ASP A 209 -10.58 15.27 11.42
CA ASP A 209 -10.81 13.83 11.55
C ASP A 209 -10.18 13.08 10.36
N VAL A 210 -9.75 11.85 10.61
CA VAL A 210 -9.22 10.95 9.57
C VAL A 210 -10.38 10.24 8.90
N LYS A 211 -10.64 10.59 7.62
CA LYS A 211 -11.67 9.96 6.80
C LYS A 211 -11.02 9.05 5.75
N ILE A 212 -11.19 7.74 5.90
CA ILE A 212 -10.71 6.73 4.94
C ILE A 212 -11.86 6.37 3.99
N ASN A 213 -11.57 6.36 2.69
CA ASN A 213 -12.50 5.98 1.62
C ASN A 213 -12.38 4.47 1.35
N TRP A 214 -12.91 3.64 2.23
CA TRP A 214 -12.77 2.18 2.19
C TRP A 214 -13.34 1.53 0.93
N ASP A 215 -14.31 2.16 0.28
CA ASP A 215 -14.93 1.70 -0.96
C ASP A 215 -13.98 1.65 -2.15
N ILE A 216 -12.90 2.42 -2.09
CA ILE A 216 -11.86 2.41 -3.13
C ILE A 216 -10.55 1.76 -2.69
N VAL A 217 -10.39 1.38 -1.42
CA VAL A 217 -9.19 0.68 -0.95
C VAL A 217 -9.07 -0.66 -1.67
N TRP A 218 -7.91 -0.90 -2.30
CA TRP A 218 -7.61 -2.16 -2.99
C TRP A 218 -7.35 -3.25 -1.97
N GLN A 219 -8.03 -4.40 -2.16
CA GLN A 219 -7.86 -5.55 -1.29
C GLN A 219 -7.16 -6.68 -2.04
N PRO A 220 -6.21 -7.40 -1.41
CA PRO A 220 -5.58 -8.57 -2.04
C PRO A 220 -6.62 -9.69 -2.21
N ASP A 221 -6.69 -10.25 -3.42
CA ASP A 221 -7.64 -11.31 -3.79
C ASP A 221 -7.12 -12.74 -3.59
N LYS A 222 -5.84 -12.88 -3.21
CA LYS A 222 -5.18 -14.17 -3.04
C LYS A 222 -4.97 -14.54 -1.58
N VAL A 223 -5.19 -15.83 -1.30
CA VAL A 223 -4.92 -16.45 0.00
C VAL A 223 -3.46 -16.91 0.05
N GLU A 224 -2.53 -15.96 -0.05
CA GLU A 224 -1.09 -16.18 -0.08
C GLU A 224 -0.39 -15.23 0.89
N LYS A 225 0.82 -15.61 1.35
CA LYS A 225 1.67 -14.75 2.15
C LYS A 225 2.17 -13.56 1.35
N PHE A 226 2.46 -12.47 2.06
CA PHE A 226 3.22 -11.35 1.53
C PHE A 226 4.59 -11.81 1.02
N THR A 227 4.94 -11.38 -0.17
CA THR A 227 6.26 -11.60 -0.77
C THR A 227 6.67 -10.38 -1.58
N VAL A 228 7.96 -10.20 -1.78
CA VAL A 228 8.48 -9.11 -2.61
C VAL A 228 9.13 -9.66 -3.87
N SER A 229 8.58 -9.30 -5.02
CA SER A 229 9.21 -9.55 -6.32
C SER A 229 10.27 -8.49 -6.59
N THR A 230 11.55 -8.88 -6.52
CA THR A 230 12.67 -7.94 -6.62
C THR A 230 13.17 -7.74 -8.05
N GLU A 231 12.77 -8.60 -8.96
CA GLU A 231 13.19 -8.53 -10.35
C GLU A 231 12.31 -7.57 -11.15
N LEU A 232 12.95 -6.57 -11.74
CA LEU A 232 12.35 -5.61 -12.67
C LEU A 232 13.16 -5.61 -13.95
N ASN A 233 12.48 -5.52 -15.10
CA ASN A 233 13.16 -5.42 -16.39
C ASN A 233 13.56 -3.96 -16.64
N SER A 234 14.86 -3.71 -16.75
CA SER A 234 15.41 -2.36 -16.97
C SER A 234 15.35 -1.91 -18.44
N ASN A 235 15.05 -2.82 -19.38
CA ASN A 235 14.96 -2.50 -20.81
C ASN A 235 13.58 -1.93 -21.16
N VAL A 236 13.17 -0.91 -20.44
CA VAL A 236 11.91 -0.20 -20.62
C VAL A 236 12.16 1.30 -20.74
N GLY A 237 11.28 2.01 -21.43
CA GLY A 237 11.43 3.45 -21.63
C GLY A 237 10.09 4.19 -21.73
N VAL A 238 10.17 5.50 -21.75
CA VAL A 238 9.03 6.41 -21.99
C VAL A 238 9.37 7.28 -23.19
N LEU A 239 8.47 7.37 -24.16
CA LEU A 239 8.59 8.24 -25.32
C LEU A 239 7.38 9.18 -25.40
N ARG A 240 7.62 10.46 -25.18
CA ARG A 240 6.61 11.50 -25.32
C ARG A 240 6.55 11.99 -26.75
N PHE A 241 5.39 11.88 -27.39
CA PHE A 241 5.14 12.35 -28.72
C PHE A 241 5.03 13.88 -28.75
N PHE A 242 5.48 14.48 -29.85
CA PHE A 242 5.31 15.90 -30.14
C PHE A 242 5.00 16.09 -31.63
N PRO A 243 4.33 17.18 -32.04
CA PRO A 243 4.03 17.42 -33.45
C PRO A 243 5.29 17.49 -34.29
N GLY A 244 5.35 16.66 -35.36
CA GLY A 244 6.52 16.57 -36.23
C GLY A 244 7.62 15.63 -35.72
N ILE A 245 7.36 14.75 -34.73
CA ILE A 245 8.32 13.72 -34.31
C ILE A 245 8.76 12.88 -35.52
N PRO A 246 10.08 12.77 -35.81
CA PRO A 246 10.56 11.98 -36.94
C PRO A 246 10.34 10.49 -36.70
N THR A 247 9.92 9.74 -37.74
CA THR A 247 9.78 8.29 -37.69
C THR A 247 11.10 7.60 -37.30
N ASP A 248 12.25 8.11 -37.75
CA ASP A 248 13.56 7.56 -37.39
C ASP A 248 13.87 7.69 -35.90
N THR A 249 13.40 8.76 -35.23
CA THR A 249 13.51 8.91 -33.77
C THR A 249 12.76 7.80 -33.05
N VAL A 250 11.51 7.54 -33.45
CA VAL A 250 10.70 6.46 -32.88
C VAL A 250 11.34 5.10 -33.17
N LYS A 251 11.82 4.90 -34.39
CA LYS A 251 12.52 3.66 -34.78
C LYS A 251 13.78 3.43 -33.95
N ALA A 252 14.60 4.45 -33.72
CA ALA A 252 15.81 4.33 -32.90
C ALA A 252 15.47 3.97 -31.44
N PHE A 253 14.37 4.51 -30.92
CA PHE A 253 13.92 4.24 -29.56
C PHE A 253 13.37 2.82 -29.38
N LEU A 254 12.84 2.21 -30.44
CA LEU A 254 12.27 0.85 -30.44
C LEU A 254 13.30 -0.25 -30.74
N GLN A 255 14.58 0.08 -30.92
CA GLN A 255 15.63 -0.89 -31.17
C GLN A 255 16.03 -1.67 -29.90
N ALA A 256 16.55 -2.89 -30.10
CA ALA A 256 17.14 -3.66 -29.01
C ALA A 256 18.20 -2.81 -28.24
N PRO A 257 18.29 -2.93 -26.93
CA PRO A 257 17.69 -3.98 -26.07
C PRO A 257 16.28 -3.66 -25.51
N ILE A 258 15.56 -2.67 -26.02
CA ILE A 258 14.24 -2.30 -25.53
C ILE A 258 13.28 -3.50 -25.60
N ALA A 259 12.68 -3.85 -24.46
CA ALA A 259 11.65 -4.90 -24.35
C ALA A 259 10.24 -4.33 -24.18
N GLY A 260 10.14 -3.08 -23.74
CA GLY A 260 8.86 -2.41 -23.55
C GLY A 260 8.98 -0.89 -23.48
N ILE A 261 7.91 -0.20 -23.87
CA ILE A 261 7.90 1.25 -23.90
C ILE A 261 6.52 1.81 -23.56
N VAL A 262 6.49 2.92 -22.85
CA VAL A 262 5.29 3.72 -22.62
C VAL A 262 5.32 4.89 -23.60
N PHE A 263 4.33 4.96 -24.48
CA PHE A 263 4.07 6.12 -25.32
C PHE A 263 3.19 7.10 -24.55
N GLU A 264 3.59 8.35 -24.48
CA GLU A 264 2.75 9.44 -24.06
C GLU A 264 2.23 10.17 -25.29
N THR A 265 0.95 9.95 -25.61
CA THR A 265 0.30 10.46 -26.83
C THR A 265 -0.71 11.55 -26.52
N TYR A 266 -1.34 12.13 -27.56
CA TYR A 266 -2.19 13.30 -27.45
C TYR A 266 -3.60 12.95 -26.97
N GLY A 267 -4.20 13.82 -26.16
CA GLY A 267 -5.62 13.75 -25.76
C GLY A 267 -6.02 12.37 -25.25
N CYS A 268 -6.99 11.72 -25.86
CA CYS A 268 -7.49 10.40 -25.46
C CYS A 268 -6.68 9.22 -26.05
N GLY A 269 -5.45 9.44 -26.46
CA GLY A 269 -4.56 8.39 -26.97
C GLY A 269 -4.24 8.49 -28.46
N ASN A 270 -4.38 9.68 -29.06
CA ASN A 270 -4.12 9.91 -30.47
C ASN A 270 -2.63 10.11 -30.75
N ALA A 271 -2.17 9.60 -31.88
CA ALA A 271 -0.81 9.82 -32.41
C ALA A 271 -0.86 10.06 -33.93
N PRO A 272 0.24 10.53 -34.54
CA PRO A 272 0.33 10.60 -36.00
C PRO A 272 0.09 9.23 -36.62
N ASN A 273 -0.71 9.17 -37.71
CA ASN A 273 -1.11 7.93 -38.35
C ASN A 273 -0.41 7.72 -39.73
N HIS A 274 0.79 8.29 -39.91
CA HIS A 274 1.57 8.08 -41.11
C HIS A 274 1.96 6.61 -41.24
N LYS A 275 1.83 6.08 -42.44
CA LYS A 275 2.07 4.66 -42.73
C LYS A 275 3.46 4.18 -42.28
N ASP A 276 4.50 4.96 -42.59
CA ASP A 276 5.88 4.65 -42.22
C ASP A 276 6.09 4.54 -40.71
N LEU A 277 5.43 5.39 -39.92
CA LEU A 277 5.45 5.33 -38.45
C LEU A 277 4.70 4.09 -37.93
N LEU A 278 3.52 3.81 -38.48
CA LEU A 278 2.73 2.64 -38.08
C LEU A 278 3.44 1.33 -38.45
N ASP A 279 4.11 1.28 -39.61
CA ASP A 279 4.91 0.13 -40.02
C ASP A 279 6.10 -0.13 -39.06
N VAL A 280 6.77 0.92 -38.59
CA VAL A 280 7.85 0.82 -37.60
C VAL A 280 7.32 0.30 -36.27
N ILE A 281 6.19 0.84 -35.77
CA ILE A 281 5.55 0.41 -34.51
C ILE A 281 5.11 -1.05 -34.62
N LYS A 282 4.42 -1.41 -35.73
CA LYS A 282 3.97 -2.77 -35.97
C LYS A 282 5.12 -3.76 -35.99
N LYS A 283 6.20 -3.45 -36.69
CA LYS A 283 7.39 -4.27 -36.72
C LYS A 283 7.93 -4.55 -35.34
N ALA A 284 8.07 -3.51 -34.49
CA ALA A 284 8.56 -3.67 -33.11
C ALA A 284 7.62 -4.55 -32.25
N THR A 285 6.30 -4.38 -32.37
CA THR A 285 5.33 -5.22 -31.65
C THR A 285 5.30 -6.66 -32.13
N ASP A 286 5.51 -6.91 -33.44
CA ASP A 286 5.65 -8.25 -34.01
C ASP A 286 6.96 -8.92 -33.56
N GLU A 287 8.03 -8.15 -33.35
CA GLU A 287 9.30 -8.60 -32.75
C GLU A 287 9.23 -8.80 -31.21
N GLY A 288 8.09 -8.50 -30.60
CA GLY A 288 7.81 -8.79 -29.19
C GLY A 288 7.99 -7.62 -28.23
N VAL A 289 8.26 -6.40 -28.72
CA VAL A 289 8.27 -5.20 -27.88
C VAL A 289 6.83 -4.89 -27.41
N ILE A 290 6.65 -4.69 -26.12
CA ILE A 290 5.35 -4.33 -25.54
C ILE A 290 5.25 -2.80 -25.47
N ILE A 291 4.27 -2.24 -26.17
CA ILE A 291 4.05 -0.78 -26.23
C ILE A 291 2.74 -0.45 -25.53
N ILE A 292 2.79 0.45 -24.55
CA ILE A 292 1.63 0.91 -23.77
C ILE A 292 1.36 2.37 -24.12
N ASN A 293 0.12 2.68 -24.46
CA ASN A 293 -0.30 4.03 -24.82
C ASN A 293 -0.93 4.74 -23.63
N CYS A 294 -0.26 5.74 -23.06
CA CYS A 294 -0.76 6.65 -22.04
C CYS A 294 -1.05 8.04 -22.62
N THR A 295 -1.92 8.80 -21.98
CA THR A 295 -2.18 10.18 -22.36
C THR A 295 -1.14 11.15 -21.78
N GLN A 296 -0.81 12.20 -22.51
CA GLN A 296 -0.06 13.36 -22.00
C GLN A 296 -0.92 14.26 -21.09
N CYS A 297 -2.23 14.09 -21.12
CA CYS A 297 -3.14 14.85 -20.27
C CYS A 297 -3.07 14.33 -18.84
N LEU A 298 -3.05 15.25 -17.89
CA LEU A 298 -3.02 14.90 -16.48
C LEU A 298 -4.24 14.09 -16.05
N ARG A 299 -5.42 14.37 -16.64
CA ARG A 299 -6.69 13.68 -16.35
C ARG A 299 -7.29 13.08 -17.61
N GLY A 300 -8.01 11.98 -17.42
CA GLY A 300 -8.68 11.27 -18.49
C GLY A 300 -8.10 9.88 -18.70
N MET A 301 -8.60 9.21 -19.72
CA MET A 301 -8.18 7.86 -20.06
C MET A 301 -7.96 7.69 -21.55
N VAL A 302 -7.09 6.78 -21.89
CA VAL A 302 -6.89 6.32 -23.26
C VAL A 302 -7.96 5.31 -23.60
N LYS A 303 -8.75 5.58 -24.65
CA LYS A 303 -9.79 4.68 -25.17
C LYS A 303 -9.61 4.47 -26.67
N ALA A 304 -9.84 3.25 -27.12
CA ALA A 304 -9.82 2.87 -28.55
C ALA A 304 -11.11 3.31 -29.28
N THR A 305 -11.56 4.56 -29.08
CA THR A 305 -12.86 5.04 -29.58
C THR A 305 -12.76 5.98 -30.79
N TYR A 306 -11.55 6.41 -31.16
CA TYR A 306 -11.31 7.30 -32.29
C TYR A 306 -10.50 6.60 -33.37
N GLU A 307 -10.82 6.89 -34.63
CA GLU A 307 -10.20 6.31 -35.82
C GLU A 307 -8.66 6.41 -35.81
N THR A 308 -8.12 7.56 -35.41
CA THR A 308 -6.66 7.79 -35.27
C THR A 308 -6.01 7.02 -34.12
N GLY A 309 -6.78 6.61 -33.10
CA GLY A 309 -6.32 5.73 -32.02
C GLY A 309 -6.37 4.27 -32.44
N GLU A 310 -7.34 3.87 -33.29
CA GLU A 310 -7.52 2.49 -33.75
C GLU A 310 -6.30 1.95 -34.50
N ASP A 311 -5.64 2.80 -35.28
CA ASP A 311 -4.48 2.39 -36.07
C ASP A 311 -3.27 1.99 -35.20
N LEU A 312 -3.06 2.65 -34.07
CA LEU A 312 -2.06 2.23 -33.07
C LEU A 312 -2.37 0.84 -32.51
N TYR A 313 -3.65 0.56 -32.21
CA TYR A 313 -4.03 -0.76 -31.67
C TYR A 313 -3.94 -1.86 -32.72
N LYS A 314 -4.22 -1.56 -34.01
CA LYS A 314 -3.97 -2.46 -35.14
C LYS A 314 -2.47 -2.74 -35.29
N ALA A 315 -1.61 -1.78 -34.95
CA ALA A 315 -0.16 -1.95 -34.90
C ALA A 315 0.34 -2.70 -33.65
N GLY A 316 -0.55 -3.18 -32.76
CA GLY A 316 -0.21 -4.01 -31.61
C GLY A 316 0.04 -3.24 -30.29
N VAL A 317 -0.18 -1.93 -30.26
CA VAL A 317 -0.07 -1.10 -29.05
C VAL A 317 -1.21 -1.43 -28.08
N ILE A 318 -0.96 -1.37 -26.78
CA ILE A 318 -1.93 -1.67 -25.72
C ILE A 318 -2.39 -0.35 -25.08
N PRO A 319 -3.70 -0.15 -24.84
CA PRO A 319 -4.17 1.02 -24.12
C PRO A 319 -3.70 0.98 -22.66
N GLY A 320 -3.19 2.11 -22.16
CA GLY A 320 -2.80 2.32 -20.77
C GLY A 320 -3.96 2.74 -19.89
N TYR A 321 -5.15 2.88 -20.46
CA TYR A 321 -6.35 3.36 -19.75
C TYR A 321 -6.10 4.70 -19.05
N ASP A 322 -6.34 4.79 -17.75
CA ASP A 322 -6.12 5.99 -16.95
C ASP A 322 -4.89 5.88 -16.01
N MET A 323 -3.97 4.94 -16.30
CA MET A 323 -2.69 4.85 -15.59
C MET A 323 -1.87 6.12 -15.78
N THR A 324 -1.15 6.51 -14.71
CA THR A 324 -0.07 7.49 -14.85
C THR A 324 1.11 6.89 -15.61
N PRO A 325 1.95 7.68 -16.29
CA PRO A 325 3.15 7.16 -16.94
C PRO A 325 4.08 6.40 -15.99
N GLU A 326 4.20 6.86 -14.73
CA GLU A 326 4.99 6.21 -13.69
C GLU A 326 4.45 4.82 -13.36
N ALA A 327 3.13 4.69 -13.24
CA ALA A 327 2.48 3.40 -12.99
C ALA A 327 2.59 2.46 -14.20
N ALA A 328 2.39 2.97 -15.41
CA ALA A 328 2.50 2.19 -16.64
C ALA A 328 3.92 1.66 -16.85
N LEU A 329 4.94 2.49 -16.62
CA LEU A 329 6.35 2.10 -16.72
C LEU A 329 6.72 1.04 -15.67
N SER A 330 6.31 1.25 -14.42
CA SER A 330 6.59 0.32 -13.31
C SER A 330 5.89 -1.02 -13.54
N LYS A 331 4.62 -1.01 -13.97
CA LYS A 331 3.87 -2.21 -14.34
C LYS A 331 4.53 -2.97 -15.48
N LEU A 332 4.92 -2.25 -16.54
CA LEU A 332 5.59 -2.84 -17.70
C LEU A 332 6.89 -3.52 -17.31
N SER A 333 7.73 -2.85 -16.53
CA SER A 333 8.99 -3.39 -16.01
C SER A 333 8.77 -4.66 -15.17
N TYR A 334 7.78 -4.65 -14.27
CA TYR A 334 7.38 -5.78 -13.45
C TYR A 334 6.85 -6.96 -14.30
N VAL A 335 5.93 -6.69 -15.22
CA VAL A 335 5.32 -7.73 -16.07
C VAL A 335 6.37 -8.39 -16.99
N LEU A 336 7.29 -7.60 -17.53
CA LEU A 336 8.37 -8.10 -18.38
C LEU A 336 9.32 -9.05 -17.63
N ALA A 337 9.59 -8.78 -16.36
CA ALA A 337 10.43 -9.64 -15.53
C ALA A 337 9.68 -10.89 -15.05
N LYS A 338 8.47 -10.71 -14.53
CA LYS A 338 7.68 -11.78 -13.87
C LYS A 338 7.14 -12.85 -14.84
N TYR A 339 6.81 -12.46 -16.07
CA TYR A 339 6.14 -13.33 -17.04
C TYR A 339 7.02 -13.59 -18.29
N PRO A 340 8.10 -14.38 -18.17
CA PRO A 340 9.10 -14.49 -19.26
C PRO A 340 8.64 -15.30 -20.47
N ARG A 341 7.57 -16.10 -20.38
CA ARG A 341 7.32 -17.22 -21.32
C ARG A 341 6.59 -16.86 -22.62
N LYS A 342 5.63 -15.94 -22.64
CA LYS A 342 4.87 -15.60 -23.87
C LYS A 342 4.52 -14.12 -23.90
N VAL A 343 4.72 -13.49 -25.04
CA VAL A 343 4.36 -12.07 -25.27
C VAL A 343 2.86 -11.84 -25.02
N GLU A 344 2.01 -12.75 -25.45
CA GLU A 344 0.55 -12.64 -25.27
C GLU A 344 0.11 -12.69 -23.80
N ASP A 345 0.79 -13.47 -22.95
CA ASP A 345 0.49 -13.50 -21.53
C ASP A 345 0.88 -12.18 -20.85
N LYS A 346 2.02 -11.60 -21.26
CA LYS A 346 2.44 -10.27 -20.82
C LYS A 346 1.43 -9.20 -21.24
N LYS A 347 0.97 -9.22 -22.50
CA LYS A 347 -0.06 -8.31 -23.01
C LYS A 347 -1.37 -8.43 -22.22
N LYS A 348 -1.81 -9.65 -21.87
CA LYS A 348 -2.98 -9.89 -21.01
C LYS A 348 -2.78 -9.27 -19.63
N MET A 349 -1.61 -9.45 -19.02
CA MET A 349 -1.31 -8.89 -17.69
C MET A 349 -1.26 -7.36 -17.71
N MET A 350 -0.78 -6.74 -18.79
CA MET A 350 -0.83 -5.28 -18.94
C MET A 350 -2.26 -4.73 -19.01
N LYS A 351 -3.20 -5.48 -19.57
CA LYS A 351 -4.63 -5.10 -19.64
C LYS A 351 -5.41 -5.37 -18.35
N LYS A 352 -4.88 -6.22 -17.45
CA LYS A 352 -5.53 -6.57 -16.17
C LYS A 352 -5.16 -5.54 -15.11
N ASN A 353 -6.13 -5.12 -14.29
CA ASN A 353 -5.87 -4.34 -13.09
C ASN A 353 -5.21 -5.25 -12.03
N LEU A 354 -3.98 -4.97 -11.65
CA LEU A 354 -3.18 -5.81 -10.73
C LEU A 354 -3.20 -5.30 -9.30
N ARG A 355 -3.15 -3.99 -9.12
CA ARG A 355 -2.98 -3.30 -7.82
C ARG A 355 -3.82 -2.02 -7.73
N GLY A 356 -4.91 -1.93 -8.47
CA GLY A 356 -5.74 -0.73 -8.51
C GLY A 356 -5.14 0.43 -9.30
N GLU A 357 -4.16 0.15 -10.17
CA GLU A 357 -3.43 1.14 -10.96
C GLU A 357 -4.27 1.77 -12.07
N MET A 358 -5.39 1.16 -12.44
CA MET A 358 -6.31 1.67 -13.46
C MET A 358 -7.76 1.47 -13.02
N THR A 359 -8.67 2.27 -13.56
CA THR A 359 -10.10 2.16 -13.29
C THR A 359 -10.71 1.03 -14.12
N GLU A 360 -11.46 0.16 -13.47
CA GLU A 360 -12.30 -0.84 -14.15
C GLU A 360 -13.71 -0.31 -14.32
N ASP A 361 -14.33 -0.60 -15.46
CA ASP A 361 -15.77 -0.34 -15.69
C ASP A 361 -16.60 -1.34 -14.86
N SER A 362 -16.56 -1.18 -13.54
CA SER A 362 -17.37 -2.00 -12.65
C SER A 362 -18.72 -1.33 -12.43
N THR A 363 -19.79 -1.94 -12.91
CA THR A 363 -21.16 -1.70 -12.43
C THR A 363 -21.31 -2.26 -11.01
N LYS A 364 -20.55 -1.71 -10.04
CA LYS A 364 -20.79 -2.00 -8.62
C LYS A 364 -22.09 -1.31 -8.25
N LEU A 365 -23.09 -2.09 -7.84
CA LEU A 365 -24.29 -1.57 -7.20
C LEU A 365 -23.86 -0.72 -6.01
N SER A 366 -24.26 0.54 -5.98
CA SER A 366 -24.04 1.41 -4.83
C SER A 366 -24.85 0.90 -3.64
N LEU A 367 -24.34 1.08 -2.42
CA LEU A 367 -25.11 0.86 -1.17
C LEU A 367 -26.46 1.58 -1.21
N SER A 368 -26.50 2.79 -1.80
CA SER A 368 -27.72 3.57 -2.02
C SER A 368 -28.77 2.88 -2.90
N ASP A 369 -28.35 1.93 -3.75
CA ASP A 369 -29.27 1.19 -4.64
C ASP A 369 -29.91 -0.04 -3.97
N SER A 370 -29.49 -0.38 -2.75
CA SER A 370 -30.07 -1.48 -1.98
C SER A 370 -31.48 -1.13 -1.50
N ARG A 371 -32.47 -1.94 -1.87
CA ARG A 371 -33.86 -1.81 -1.38
C ARG A 371 -33.93 -1.77 0.15
N PHE A 372 -33.09 -2.53 0.84
CA PHE A 372 -33.06 -2.58 2.29
C PHE A 372 -32.60 -1.24 2.88
N ILE A 373 -31.55 -0.65 2.36
CA ILE A 373 -31.08 0.68 2.78
C ILE A 373 -32.11 1.76 2.47
N GLN A 374 -32.78 1.70 1.31
CA GLN A 374 -33.84 2.62 0.94
C GLN A 374 -35.05 2.54 1.89
N VAL A 375 -35.46 1.34 2.30
CA VAL A 375 -36.54 1.15 3.28
C VAL A 375 -36.20 1.75 4.64
N ILE A 376 -34.95 1.52 5.13
CA ILE A 376 -34.51 2.11 6.39
C ILE A 376 -34.44 3.63 6.28
N ALA A 377 -33.89 4.15 5.19
CA ALA A 377 -33.80 5.58 4.95
C ALA A 377 -35.19 6.24 4.88
N GLN A 378 -36.16 5.62 4.22
CA GLN A 378 -37.54 6.10 4.20
C GLN A 378 -38.13 6.15 5.59
N SER A 379 -37.90 5.12 6.42
CA SER A 379 -38.40 5.12 7.82
C SER A 379 -37.71 6.17 8.70
N LEU A 380 -36.53 6.61 8.35
CA LEU A 380 -35.79 7.68 9.02
C LEU A 380 -35.98 9.06 8.37
N SER A 381 -36.84 9.14 7.33
CA SER A 381 -37.05 10.37 6.53
C SER A 381 -35.78 10.95 5.90
N SER A 382 -34.81 10.08 5.65
CA SER A 382 -33.54 10.43 5.03
C SER A 382 -33.63 10.25 3.51
N SER A 383 -33.23 11.25 2.74
CA SER A 383 -33.36 11.25 1.28
C SER A 383 -32.10 11.65 0.52
N CYS A 384 -31.05 12.11 1.21
CA CYS A 384 -29.81 12.46 0.54
C CYS A 384 -28.87 11.24 0.45
N LYS A 385 -28.01 11.24 -0.58
CA LYS A 385 -27.10 10.12 -0.86
C LYS A 385 -26.10 9.90 0.29
N GLU A 386 -25.62 10.99 0.89
CA GLU A 386 -24.66 10.96 2.00
C GLU A 386 -25.25 10.27 3.24
N GLU A 387 -26.53 10.48 3.52
CA GLU A 387 -27.25 9.82 4.64
C GLU A 387 -27.47 8.34 4.35
N LEU A 388 -27.83 7.99 3.11
CA LEU A 388 -27.99 6.59 2.69
C LEU A 388 -26.67 5.82 2.81
N ASP A 389 -25.56 6.43 2.38
CA ASP A 389 -24.22 5.84 2.51
C ASP A 389 -23.82 5.70 3.98
N ALA A 390 -24.14 6.68 4.84
CA ALA A 390 -23.88 6.62 6.27
C ALA A 390 -24.67 5.49 6.97
N ILE A 391 -25.96 5.30 6.64
CA ILE A 391 -26.78 4.19 7.13
C ILE A 391 -26.17 2.85 6.71
N GLY A 392 -25.80 2.73 5.43
CA GLY A 392 -25.17 1.53 4.89
C GLY A 392 -23.86 1.20 5.63
N HIS A 393 -23.00 2.19 5.81
CA HIS A 393 -21.73 2.02 6.55
C HIS A 393 -21.95 1.61 8.01
N ALA A 394 -22.99 2.13 8.67
CA ALA A 394 -23.28 1.79 10.05
C ALA A 394 -23.81 0.36 10.21
N LEU A 395 -24.61 -0.14 9.27
CA LEU A 395 -25.26 -1.45 9.35
C LEU A 395 -24.41 -2.60 8.79
N THR A 396 -23.63 -2.35 7.76
CA THR A 396 -22.85 -3.37 7.06
C THR A 396 -21.96 -4.21 7.97
N PRO A 397 -21.17 -3.64 8.92
CA PRO A 397 -20.30 -4.42 9.78
C PRO A 397 -21.08 -5.44 10.63
N SER A 398 -22.17 -5.00 11.25
CA SER A 398 -23.00 -5.87 12.10
C SER A 398 -23.67 -6.99 11.31
N LEU A 399 -24.18 -6.68 10.10
CA LEU A 399 -24.78 -7.68 9.21
C LEU A 399 -23.74 -8.70 8.71
N ALA A 400 -22.56 -8.24 8.33
CA ALA A 400 -21.49 -9.12 7.89
C ALA A 400 -20.97 -10.02 9.02
N CYS A 401 -20.85 -9.49 10.25
CA CYS A 401 -20.53 -10.28 11.44
C CYS A 401 -21.61 -11.31 11.76
N ALA A 402 -22.89 -10.95 11.64
CA ALA A 402 -24.00 -11.88 11.84
C ALA A 402 -24.02 -13.01 10.79
N ALA A 403 -23.81 -12.68 9.51
CA ALA A 403 -23.70 -13.67 8.44
C ALA A 403 -22.49 -14.60 8.65
N ALA A 404 -21.34 -14.05 9.04
CA ALA A 404 -20.15 -14.82 9.35
C ALA A 404 -20.35 -15.76 10.54
N LYS A 405 -21.13 -15.37 11.55
CA LYS A 405 -21.47 -16.18 12.72
C LYS A 405 -22.25 -17.43 12.37
N VAL A 406 -23.23 -17.32 11.46
CA VAL A 406 -24.08 -18.44 11.05
C VAL A 406 -23.51 -19.23 9.88
N GLY A 407 -22.39 -18.82 9.33
CA GLY A 407 -21.75 -19.50 8.21
C GLY A 407 -22.38 -19.22 6.84
N ASP A 408 -23.15 -18.13 6.70
CA ASP A 408 -23.92 -17.77 5.49
C ASP A 408 -23.07 -17.02 4.48
N ILE A 409 -22.50 -17.76 3.52
CA ILE A 409 -21.69 -17.20 2.44
C ILE A 409 -22.54 -16.39 1.44
N GLU A 410 -23.78 -16.80 1.18
CA GLU A 410 -24.67 -16.11 0.23
C GLU A 410 -25.01 -14.70 0.75
N ALA A 411 -25.30 -14.59 2.05
CA ALA A 411 -25.49 -13.28 2.69
C ALA A 411 -24.21 -12.42 2.63
N LEU A 412 -23.04 -13.01 2.87
CA LEU A 412 -21.76 -12.31 2.75
C LEU A 412 -21.48 -11.85 1.30
N GLU A 413 -21.85 -12.65 0.30
CA GLU A 413 -21.77 -12.26 -1.11
C GLU A 413 -22.69 -11.08 -1.44
N ALA A 414 -23.91 -11.10 -0.93
CA ALA A 414 -24.86 -10.00 -1.11
C ALA A 414 -24.33 -8.71 -0.47
N ILE A 415 -23.81 -8.80 0.75
CA ILE A 415 -23.18 -7.67 1.46
C ILE A 415 -21.93 -7.17 0.72
N SER A 416 -21.11 -8.06 0.21
CA SER A 416 -19.91 -7.71 -0.58
C SER A 416 -20.21 -6.97 -1.87
N LYS A 417 -21.37 -7.21 -2.48
CA LYS A 417 -21.85 -6.45 -3.66
C LYS A 417 -22.27 -5.03 -3.29
N MET A 418 -22.75 -4.83 -2.07
CA MET A 418 -23.18 -3.52 -1.56
C MET A 418 -22.02 -2.73 -0.97
N SER A 419 -21.08 -3.40 -0.30
CA SER A 419 -19.88 -2.79 0.30
C SER A 419 -18.64 -3.61 -0.04
N SER A 420 -17.64 -2.98 -0.61
CA SER A 420 -16.38 -3.67 -0.99
C SER A 420 -15.51 -4.05 0.21
N ASN A 421 -15.77 -3.51 1.40
CA ASN A 421 -14.94 -3.74 2.58
C ASN A 421 -15.61 -4.67 3.60
N LEU A 422 -15.25 -5.96 3.55
CA LEU A 422 -15.64 -6.94 4.55
C LEU A 422 -14.70 -6.97 5.78
N SER A 423 -13.77 -6.01 5.88
CA SER A 423 -12.87 -5.85 7.05
C SER A 423 -13.38 -4.81 8.05
N MET A 424 -14.56 -4.21 7.81
CA MET A 424 -15.15 -3.28 8.77
C MET A 424 -15.55 -3.99 10.06
N ALA A 425 -15.22 -3.37 11.19
CA ALA A 425 -15.47 -3.92 12.51
C ALA A 425 -16.85 -3.52 13.06
N ASP A 426 -17.42 -4.39 13.88
CA ASP A 426 -18.61 -4.10 14.67
C ASP A 426 -18.28 -3.19 15.87
N TYR A 427 -19.23 -2.94 16.76
CA TYR A 427 -19.07 -2.10 17.95
C TYR A 427 -18.06 -2.66 18.98
N ASP A 428 -17.74 -3.95 18.88
CA ASP A 428 -16.72 -4.63 19.70
C ASP A 428 -15.34 -4.62 19.03
N GLY A 429 -15.20 -3.95 17.90
CA GLY A 429 -13.98 -3.97 17.09
C GLY A 429 -13.75 -5.29 16.33
N ARG A 430 -14.74 -6.23 16.32
CA ARG A 430 -14.59 -7.51 15.67
C ARG A 430 -15.00 -7.42 14.19
N THR A 431 -14.15 -7.91 13.33
CA THR A 431 -14.46 -8.07 11.90
C THR A 431 -15.20 -9.39 11.65
N PRO A 432 -15.87 -9.55 10.49
CA PRO A 432 -16.44 -10.84 10.10
C PRO A 432 -15.44 -12.00 10.16
N LEU A 433 -14.13 -11.71 9.89
CA LEU A 433 -13.08 -12.71 9.98
C LEU A 433 -12.80 -13.16 11.43
N HIS A 434 -12.88 -12.26 12.42
CA HIS A 434 -12.81 -12.63 13.84
C HIS A 434 -13.92 -13.62 14.21
N ILE A 435 -15.16 -13.29 13.80
CA ILE A 435 -16.33 -14.11 14.10
C ILE A 435 -16.21 -15.47 13.41
N ALA A 436 -15.92 -15.52 12.11
CA ALA A 436 -15.75 -16.77 11.38
C ALA A 436 -14.61 -17.63 11.95
N ALA A 437 -13.53 -17.01 12.42
CA ALA A 437 -12.41 -17.69 13.06
C ALA A 437 -12.78 -18.24 14.45
N CYS A 438 -13.59 -17.50 15.21
CA CYS A 438 -14.12 -17.90 16.51
C CYS A 438 -15.08 -19.11 16.39
N GLU A 439 -15.98 -19.10 15.41
CA GLU A 439 -16.97 -20.14 15.18
C GLU A 439 -16.42 -21.35 14.38
N GLY A 440 -15.20 -21.24 13.83
CA GLY A 440 -14.55 -22.33 13.08
C GLY A 440 -15.09 -22.55 11.68
N HIS A 441 -15.77 -21.58 11.09
CA HIS A 441 -16.36 -21.66 9.75
C HIS A 441 -15.31 -21.55 8.63
N LEU A 442 -14.58 -22.66 8.36
CA LEU A 442 -13.47 -22.69 7.43
C LEU A 442 -13.80 -22.11 6.05
N LYS A 443 -14.96 -22.46 5.47
CA LYS A 443 -15.39 -21.94 4.15
C LYS A 443 -15.64 -20.44 4.17
N VAL A 444 -16.19 -19.91 5.26
CA VAL A 444 -16.40 -18.47 5.44
C VAL A 444 -15.07 -17.75 5.58
N VAL A 445 -14.14 -18.32 6.35
CA VAL A 445 -12.77 -17.78 6.48
C VAL A 445 -12.09 -17.74 5.11
N GLU A 446 -12.18 -18.80 4.32
CA GLU A 446 -11.62 -18.87 2.97
C GLU A 446 -12.24 -17.81 2.05
N TYR A 447 -13.55 -17.69 2.08
CA TYR A 447 -14.28 -16.66 1.32
C TYR A 447 -13.84 -15.25 1.70
N LEU A 448 -13.83 -14.92 3.00
CA LEU A 448 -13.43 -13.59 3.48
C LEU A 448 -11.98 -13.26 3.10
N LEU A 449 -11.08 -14.22 3.22
CA LEU A 449 -9.68 -14.06 2.82
C LEU A 449 -9.53 -13.85 1.31
N SER A 450 -10.35 -14.52 0.49
CA SER A 450 -10.39 -14.33 -0.97
C SER A 450 -10.92 -12.94 -1.37
N LYS A 451 -11.69 -12.31 -0.48
CA LYS A 451 -12.18 -10.93 -0.63
C LYS A 451 -11.28 -9.90 0.04
N GLY A 452 -10.09 -10.30 0.46
CA GLY A 452 -9.08 -9.41 1.00
C GLY A 452 -9.27 -9.02 2.46
N ALA A 453 -10.09 -9.76 3.23
CA ALA A 453 -10.25 -9.46 4.65
C ALA A 453 -8.91 -9.42 5.38
N THR A 454 -8.71 -8.39 6.20
CA THR A 454 -7.48 -8.19 6.96
C THR A 454 -7.33 -9.25 8.04
N VAL A 455 -6.14 -9.86 8.10
CA VAL A 455 -5.81 -10.88 9.12
C VAL A 455 -5.21 -10.29 10.40
N TYR A 456 -4.96 -8.96 10.40
CA TYR A 456 -4.27 -8.25 11.48
C TYR A 456 -5.19 -7.35 12.29
N ALA A 457 -6.48 -7.25 11.94
CA ALA A 457 -7.45 -6.48 12.70
C ALA A 457 -7.45 -6.93 14.16
N ARG A 458 -7.59 -5.97 15.08
CA ARG A 458 -7.69 -6.24 16.51
C ARG A 458 -9.05 -5.82 17.02
N ASP A 459 -9.65 -6.69 17.80
CA ASP A 459 -10.88 -6.37 18.52
C ASP A 459 -10.62 -5.47 19.75
N ARG A 460 -11.65 -5.12 20.48
CA ARG A 460 -11.54 -4.29 21.69
C ARG A 460 -10.67 -4.88 22.80
N PHE A 461 -10.36 -6.18 22.75
CA PHE A 461 -9.48 -6.87 23.68
C PHE A 461 -8.04 -6.93 23.17
N GLY A 462 -7.80 -6.47 21.95
CA GLY A 462 -6.53 -6.55 21.24
C GLY A 462 -6.28 -7.88 20.57
N ASP A 463 -7.29 -8.74 20.47
CA ASP A 463 -7.17 -10.08 19.87
C ASP A 463 -7.29 -10.02 18.36
N THR A 464 -6.46 -10.83 17.67
CA THR A 464 -6.53 -11.02 16.22
C THR A 464 -7.42 -12.21 15.85
N PRO A 465 -7.89 -12.33 14.57
CA PRO A 465 -8.60 -13.53 14.12
C PRO A 465 -7.82 -14.83 14.35
N LEU A 466 -6.48 -14.78 14.23
CA LEU A 466 -5.63 -15.93 14.55
C LEU A 466 -5.71 -16.31 16.02
N ARG A 467 -5.66 -15.33 16.94
CA ARG A 467 -5.78 -15.58 18.37
C ARG A 467 -7.15 -16.17 18.73
N SER A 468 -8.23 -15.67 18.10
CA SER A 468 -9.58 -16.24 18.24
C SER A 468 -9.62 -17.70 17.80
N ALA A 469 -9.09 -18.05 16.62
CA ALA A 469 -9.04 -19.42 16.12
C ALA A 469 -8.24 -20.36 17.03
N VAL A 470 -7.13 -19.89 17.60
CA VAL A 470 -6.31 -20.64 18.57
C VAL A 470 -7.06 -20.86 19.89
N PHE A 471 -7.72 -19.82 20.37
CA PHE A 471 -8.47 -19.91 21.64
C PHE A 471 -9.60 -20.94 21.57
N PHE A 472 -10.35 -20.98 20.45
CA PHE A 472 -11.44 -21.92 20.23
C PHE A 472 -11.00 -23.23 19.56
N ARG A 473 -9.69 -23.47 19.39
CA ARG A 473 -9.06 -24.71 18.90
C ARG A 473 -9.42 -25.09 17.45
N HIS A 474 -9.67 -24.14 16.59
CA HIS A 474 -10.01 -24.40 15.18
C HIS A 474 -8.74 -24.60 14.31
N LYS A 475 -8.14 -25.78 14.40
CA LYS A 475 -6.86 -26.14 13.78
C LYS A 475 -6.77 -25.81 12.29
N GLU A 476 -7.79 -26.13 11.50
CA GLU A 476 -7.77 -25.88 10.05
C GLU A 476 -7.89 -24.38 9.72
N VAL A 477 -8.64 -23.64 10.52
CA VAL A 477 -8.72 -22.17 10.42
C VAL A 477 -7.35 -21.54 10.75
N VAL A 478 -6.67 -22.02 11.79
CA VAL A 478 -5.30 -21.58 12.14
C VAL A 478 -4.34 -21.81 10.98
N LYS A 479 -4.35 -22.99 10.35
CA LYS A 479 -3.52 -23.28 9.18
C LYS A 479 -3.80 -22.32 8.03
N LEU A 480 -5.08 -22.08 7.74
CA LEU A 480 -5.50 -21.20 6.67
C LEU A 480 -5.07 -19.74 6.92
N LEU A 481 -5.27 -19.22 8.13
CA LEU A 481 -4.82 -17.90 8.54
C LEU A 481 -3.29 -17.75 8.46
N ARG A 482 -2.55 -18.76 8.91
CA ARG A 482 -1.08 -18.79 8.78
C ARG A 482 -0.61 -18.80 7.32
N LYS A 483 -1.35 -19.48 6.45
CA LYS A 483 -1.09 -19.47 4.99
C LYS A 483 -1.18 -18.08 4.39
N THR A 484 -2.04 -17.21 4.93
CA THR A 484 -2.18 -15.81 4.50
C THR A 484 -1.23 -14.86 5.21
N GLY A 485 -0.33 -15.37 6.05
CA GLY A 485 0.66 -14.57 6.76
C GLY A 485 0.22 -14.06 8.13
N ALA A 486 -0.97 -14.43 8.63
CA ALA A 486 -1.35 -14.11 10.01
C ALA A 486 -0.30 -14.63 10.99
N HIS A 487 0.07 -13.82 11.98
CA HIS A 487 1.06 -14.16 13.00
C HIS A 487 0.70 -13.46 14.31
N PHE A 488 1.21 -13.98 15.41
CA PHE A 488 1.05 -13.30 16.69
C PHE A 488 1.83 -11.99 16.72
N SER A 489 1.25 -10.96 17.30
CA SER A 489 1.98 -9.76 17.69
C SER A 489 2.98 -10.07 18.80
N GLN A 490 3.87 -9.12 19.13
CA GLN A 490 4.82 -9.33 20.23
C GLN A 490 4.14 -9.62 21.55
N ASP A 491 3.05 -8.92 21.87
CA ASP A 491 2.29 -9.12 23.11
C ASP A 491 1.59 -10.48 23.10
N GLU A 492 0.93 -10.84 22.00
CA GLU A 492 0.29 -12.15 21.83
C GLU A 492 1.31 -13.29 21.90
N MET A 493 2.54 -13.09 21.39
CA MET A 493 3.61 -14.07 21.44
C MET A 493 4.08 -14.35 22.89
N VAL A 494 4.16 -13.30 23.72
CA VAL A 494 4.49 -13.46 25.14
C VAL A 494 3.45 -14.32 25.85
N ASP A 495 2.17 -14.06 25.61
CA ASP A 495 1.08 -14.85 26.20
C ASP A 495 1.02 -16.26 25.65
N ALA A 496 1.24 -16.45 24.34
CA ALA A 496 1.30 -17.75 23.69
C ALA A 496 2.42 -18.63 24.28
N ARG A 497 3.60 -18.06 24.57
CA ARG A 497 4.71 -18.77 25.21
C ARG A 497 4.39 -19.21 26.64
N LYS A 498 3.71 -18.35 27.44
CA LYS A 498 3.24 -18.72 28.78
C LYS A 498 2.26 -19.88 28.70
N LYS A 499 1.32 -19.81 27.75
CA LYS A 499 0.29 -20.84 27.56
C LYS A 499 0.88 -22.16 27.07
N LEU A 500 1.92 -22.13 26.19
CA LEU A 500 2.64 -23.34 25.79
C LEU A 500 3.20 -24.13 26.97
N ARG A 501 3.81 -23.44 27.96
CA ARG A 501 4.33 -24.07 29.16
C ARG A 501 3.22 -24.72 29.98
N SER A 502 2.13 -24.00 30.23
CA SER A 502 0.97 -24.51 30.97
C SER A 502 0.32 -25.72 30.29
N LEU A 503 0.21 -25.72 28.95
CA LEU A 503 -0.34 -26.85 28.19
C LEU A 503 0.61 -28.08 28.21
N ALA A 504 1.93 -27.83 28.20
CA ALA A 504 2.92 -28.92 28.34
C ALA A 504 2.84 -29.56 29.72
N GLU A 505 2.70 -28.76 30.78
CA GLU A 505 2.52 -29.24 32.17
C GLU A 505 1.22 -30.03 32.35
N SER A 506 0.14 -29.63 31.68
CA SER A 506 -1.16 -30.32 31.74
C SER A 506 -1.28 -31.54 30.79
N GLY A 507 -0.32 -31.72 29.88
CA GLY A 507 -0.35 -32.81 28.89
C GLY A 507 -1.36 -32.59 27.75
N ASP A 508 -1.81 -31.37 27.50
CA ASP A 508 -2.75 -31.00 26.44
C ASP A 508 -2.04 -30.94 25.07
N LEU A 509 -1.88 -32.11 24.45
CA LEU A 509 -1.16 -32.24 23.18
C LEU A 509 -1.84 -31.51 22.03
N GLU A 510 -3.17 -31.46 21.99
CA GLU A 510 -3.92 -30.75 20.96
C GLU A 510 -3.71 -29.24 21.05
N GLY A 511 -3.80 -28.67 22.24
CA GLY A 511 -3.54 -27.27 22.49
C GLY A 511 -2.10 -26.86 22.14
N LEU A 512 -1.13 -27.72 22.44
CA LEU A 512 0.28 -27.54 22.07
C LEU A 512 0.45 -27.51 20.55
N GLU A 513 -0.13 -28.47 19.83
CA GLU A 513 -0.05 -28.53 18.37
C GLU A 513 -0.64 -27.28 17.72
N ILE A 514 -1.80 -26.81 18.19
CA ILE A 514 -2.46 -25.63 17.66
C ILE A 514 -1.62 -24.36 17.88
N LEU A 515 -1.05 -24.19 19.07
CA LEU A 515 -0.18 -23.05 19.35
C LEU A 515 1.11 -23.07 18.51
N GLN A 516 1.70 -24.25 18.31
CA GLN A 516 2.85 -24.40 17.43
C GLN A 516 2.51 -24.09 15.96
N LEU A 517 1.38 -24.58 15.47
CA LEU A 517 0.85 -24.25 14.14
C LEU A 517 0.61 -22.74 13.98
N ALA A 518 0.18 -22.06 15.04
CA ALA A 518 0.01 -20.60 15.05
C ALA A 518 1.35 -19.84 15.07
N GLY A 519 2.49 -20.52 15.22
CA GLY A 519 3.82 -19.94 15.22
C GLY A 519 4.39 -19.63 16.60
N ALA A 520 3.79 -20.16 17.68
CA ALA A 520 4.39 -20.05 19.01
C ALA A 520 5.57 -21.04 19.14
N GLU A 521 6.76 -20.51 19.42
CA GLU A 521 7.95 -21.32 19.64
C GLU A 521 8.33 -21.32 21.13
N VAL A 522 8.76 -22.47 21.62
CA VAL A 522 9.41 -22.55 22.93
C VAL A 522 10.73 -21.79 22.79
N ALA A 523 10.96 -20.75 23.58
CA ALA A 523 12.23 -20.05 23.60
C ALA A 523 13.33 -21.09 23.81
N SER A 524 14.20 -21.31 22.80
CA SER A 524 15.37 -22.14 22.96
C SER A 524 16.19 -21.54 24.11
N ALA A 525 16.62 -22.37 25.04
CA ALA A 525 17.44 -21.99 26.20
C ALA A 525 18.86 -21.54 25.82
N THR A 526 19.08 -21.22 24.53
CA THR A 526 20.33 -20.61 24.05
C THR A 526 20.18 -19.09 24.12
N GLY A 527 20.35 -18.57 25.33
CA GLY A 527 20.73 -17.18 25.51
C GLY A 527 22.03 -16.92 24.75
N ARG A 528 21.97 -15.98 23.81
CA ARG A 528 23.08 -15.07 23.50
C ARG A 528 22.48 -13.76 23.11
N GLU A 529 22.88 -12.81 23.89
CA GLU A 529 22.84 -11.37 24.00
C GLU A 529 22.77 -10.62 22.68
#